data_cbd7c9ce2d55bc046041f186061b8d09
#
_entry.id   cbd7c9ce2d55bc046041f186061b8d09
#
_cell.length_a   1.000
_cell.length_b   1.000
_cell.length_c   1.000
_cell.angle_alpha   90.00
_cell.angle_beta   90.00
_cell.angle_gamma   90.00
#
_symmetry.space_group_name_H-M   'P 1'
#
loop_
_entity.id
_entity.type
_entity.pdbx_description
1 polymer ?
#
loop_
_entity_poly.entity_id
_entity_poly.type
_entity_poly.pdbx_seq_one_letter_code
_entity_poly.pdbx_strand_id
1 'polypeptide(L)'
;MGICKLFFRIAHYLNENLDQLAKASLEDIAARYRPYAYIGARKHLREFVQEQAQEIGIDPAQWFGTNEWQKDSGAFPDFVLACEPHSPLGNGALLELKDSAGDQIASFNSTLPSARKHISRLTKMVRTAVQNYESKRGCACPDERDCFYLVRTKNKNQDACRLSIVQGTFFETIPNQELLKSLWKDLLEQSGVPIEQHKEILGYLAKLERDQIAESRVIERAAIKPRLRIMSEVVADANPHKYQEIRERTVNLILKAPSEGGRESLERWILHCFSTDNLLAKPVSDDVFVVSDDSGCQVNCRIAWVEHKLNGLHLVVQVQLDGGDGSAP
;
A
#
# COMPACT_ATOMS: atom_id res chain seq x y z
N MET A 1 -5.03 -13.67 2.21
CA MET A 1 -3.68 -13.69 1.59
C MET A 1 -2.85 -12.59 2.21
N GLY A 2 -1.73 -12.94 2.80
CA GLY A 2 -0.80 -11.98 3.39
C GLY A 2 0.04 -11.26 2.33
N ILE A 3 0.83 -10.30 2.78
CA ILE A 3 1.65 -9.45 1.90
C ILE A 3 2.79 -10.22 1.24
N CYS A 4 3.35 -11.24 1.92
CA CYS A 4 4.41 -12.08 1.36
C CYS A 4 3.92 -12.90 0.17
N LYS A 5 2.68 -13.40 0.22
CA LYS A 5 2.08 -14.13 -0.89
C LYS A 5 1.76 -13.21 -2.07
N LEU A 6 1.31 -11.97 -1.81
CA LEU A 6 1.15 -10.96 -2.87
C LEU A 6 2.48 -10.67 -3.57
N PHE A 7 3.53 -10.42 -2.78
CA PHE A 7 4.89 -10.20 -3.30
C PHE A 7 5.36 -11.37 -4.16
N PHE A 8 5.27 -12.60 -3.63
CA PHE A 8 5.66 -13.81 -4.35
C PHE A 8 4.95 -13.94 -5.70
N ARG A 9 3.64 -13.77 -5.72
CA ARG A 9 2.84 -13.90 -6.94
C ARG A 9 3.17 -12.84 -7.98
N ILE A 10 3.36 -11.60 -7.55
CA ILE A 10 3.77 -10.50 -8.44
C ILE A 10 5.16 -10.80 -9.01
N ALA A 11 6.10 -11.20 -8.16
CA ALA A 11 7.48 -11.48 -8.57
C ALA A 11 7.54 -12.67 -9.56
N HIS A 12 6.84 -13.76 -9.27
CA HIS A 12 6.77 -14.92 -10.17
C HIS A 12 6.18 -14.55 -11.54
N TYR A 13 5.04 -13.86 -11.54
CA TYR A 13 4.42 -13.42 -12.78
C TYR A 13 5.33 -12.53 -13.63
N LEU A 14 5.98 -11.54 -13.01
CA LEU A 14 6.85 -10.62 -13.73
C LEU A 14 8.17 -11.26 -14.16
N ASN A 15 8.63 -12.29 -13.47
CA ASN A 15 9.79 -13.07 -13.91
C ASN A 15 9.50 -13.85 -15.20
N GLU A 16 8.30 -14.37 -15.34
CA GLU A 16 7.84 -15.02 -16.58
C GLU A 16 7.46 -14.03 -17.69
N ASN A 17 7.11 -12.79 -17.32
CA ASN A 17 6.56 -11.77 -18.22
C ASN A 17 7.26 -10.42 -18.00
N LEU A 18 8.57 -10.37 -18.15
CA LEU A 18 9.39 -9.20 -17.81
C LEU A 18 8.95 -7.91 -18.50
N ASP A 19 8.46 -8.00 -19.73
CA ASP A 19 7.95 -6.86 -20.50
C ASP A 19 6.73 -6.21 -19.84
N GLN A 20 5.97 -6.95 -19.05
CA GLN A 20 4.80 -6.45 -18.32
C GLN A 20 5.18 -5.55 -17.13
N LEU A 21 6.40 -5.64 -16.63
CA LEU A 21 6.89 -4.76 -15.57
C LEU A 21 6.72 -3.28 -15.92
N ALA A 22 6.99 -2.92 -17.16
CA ALA A 22 6.88 -1.54 -17.65
C ALA A 22 5.51 -1.26 -18.32
N LYS A 23 4.92 -2.23 -19.00
CA LYS A 23 3.74 -2.05 -19.87
C LYS A 23 2.41 -2.21 -19.16
N ALA A 24 2.27 -3.23 -18.29
CA ALA A 24 1.00 -3.46 -17.59
C ALA A 24 0.67 -2.30 -16.64
N SER A 25 -0.61 -2.03 -16.40
CA SER A 25 -1.02 -1.13 -15.33
C SER A 25 -0.70 -1.74 -13.96
N LEU A 26 -0.43 -0.92 -12.93
CA LEU A 26 -0.28 -1.43 -11.56
C LEU A 26 -1.53 -2.14 -11.07
N GLU A 27 -2.68 -1.66 -11.47
CA GLU A 27 -3.97 -2.28 -11.17
C GLU A 27 -4.03 -3.70 -11.73
N ASP A 28 -3.65 -3.90 -13.00
CA ASP A 28 -3.66 -5.22 -13.61
C ASP A 28 -2.63 -6.17 -12.96
N ILE A 29 -1.46 -5.66 -12.58
CA ILE A 29 -0.44 -6.42 -11.84
C ILE A 29 -0.99 -6.85 -10.47
N ALA A 30 -1.57 -5.93 -9.71
CA ALA A 30 -2.11 -6.21 -8.37
C ALA A 30 -3.39 -7.05 -8.42
N ALA A 31 -4.30 -6.79 -9.35
CA ALA A 31 -5.59 -7.48 -9.48
C ALA A 31 -5.49 -8.91 -9.98
N ARG A 32 -4.37 -9.29 -10.61
CA ARG A 32 -4.18 -10.63 -11.18
C ARG A 32 -4.28 -11.75 -10.17
N TYR A 33 -3.95 -11.47 -8.94
CA TYR A 33 -3.87 -12.47 -7.87
C TYR A 33 -5.04 -12.36 -6.91
N ARG A 34 -6.24 -12.44 -7.45
CA ARG A 34 -7.43 -12.67 -6.64
C ARG A 34 -7.23 -13.95 -5.82
N PRO A 35 -7.40 -13.94 -4.54
CA PRO A 35 -8.61 -13.59 -3.81
C PRO A 35 -8.40 -12.48 -2.79
N TYR A 36 -8.52 -11.27 -3.20
CA TYR A 36 -8.46 -10.13 -2.30
C TYR A 36 -9.85 -9.55 -2.11
N ALA A 37 -10.11 -9.01 -0.96
CA ALA A 37 -11.15 -8.02 -0.84
C ALA A 37 -10.68 -6.81 -1.66
N TYR A 38 -11.19 -6.68 -2.85
CA TYR A 38 -10.82 -5.68 -3.80
C TYR A 38 -11.77 -4.51 -3.70
N ILE A 39 -11.27 -3.35 -3.37
CA ILE A 39 -12.12 -2.19 -3.16
C ILE A 39 -11.36 -0.98 -3.64
N GLY A 40 -11.62 -0.47 -4.81
CA GLY A 40 -11.01 0.80 -5.11
C GLY A 40 -10.96 1.24 -6.56
N ALA A 41 -10.23 0.60 -7.42
CA ALA A 41 -10.22 1.03 -8.80
C ALA A 41 -11.53 0.70 -9.48
N ARG A 42 -12.17 1.71 -10.09
CA ARG A 42 -13.53 1.63 -10.69
C ARG A 42 -13.74 0.43 -11.60
N LYS A 43 -12.73 0.09 -12.40
CA LYS A 43 -12.79 -1.00 -13.37
C LYS A 43 -13.02 -2.35 -12.69
N HIS A 44 -12.30 -2.60 -11.63
CA HIS A 44 -12.29 -3.89 -10.96
C HIS A 44 -13.27 -3.99 -9.80
N LEU A 45 -13.63 -2.87 -9.15
CA LEU A 45 -14.64 -2.86 -8.10
C LEU A 45 -15.96 -3.43 -8.60
N ARG A 46 -16.37 -3.07 -9.81
CA ARG A 46 -17.60 -3.59 -10.42
C ARG A 46 -17.54 -5.09 -10.61
N GLU A 47 -16.43 -5.60 -11.14
CA GLU A 47 -16.22 -7.03 -11.36
C GLU A 47 -16.19 -7.78 -10.02
N PHE A 48 -15.48 -7.25 -9.03
CA PHE A 48 -15.46 -7.83 -7.68
C PHE A 48 -16.85 -7.91 -7.05
N VAL A 49 -17.61 -6.81 -7.09
CA VAL A 49 -18.96 -6.79 -6.52
C VAL A 49 -19.87 -7.80 -7.23
N GLN A 50 -19.76 -7.93 -8.55
CA GLN A 50 -20.54 -8.91 -9.30
C GLN A 50 -20.16 -10.35 -8.93
N GLU A 51 -18.87 -10.67 -8.87
CA GLU A 51 -18.38 -12.00 -8.49
C GLU A 51 -18.78 -12.38 -7.07
N GLN A 52 -18.53 -11.46 -6.12
CA GLN A 52 -18.86 -11.72 -4.71
C GLN A 52 -20.38 -11.85 -4.50
N ALA A 53 -21.17 -11.03 -5.18
CA ALA A 53 -22.61 -11.12 -5.12
C ALA A 53 -23.14 -12.45 -5.71
N GLN A 54 -22.55 -12.93 -6.81
CA GLN A 54 -22.86 -14.25 -7.37
C GLN A 54 -22.48 -15.39 -6.41
N GLU A 55 -21.28 -15.32 -5.79
CA GLU A 55 -20.79 -16.34 -4.85
C GLU A 55 -21.73 -16.52 -3.64
N ILE A 56 -22.36 -15.45 -3.20
CA ILE A 56 -23.22 -15.42 -2.00
C ILE A 56 -24.72 -15.29 -2.30
N GLY A 57 -25.09 -15.27 -3.58
CA GLY A 57 -26.48 -15.27 -4.01
C GLY A 57 -27.26 -13.99 -3.67
N ILE A 58 -26.60 -12.83 -3.62
CA ILE A 58 -27.28 -11.53 -3.41
C ILE A 58 -27.11 -10.61 -4.59
N ASP A 59 -28.10 -9.72 -4.76
CA ASP A 59 -28.01 -8.66 -5.75
C ASP A 59 -26.91 -7.67 -5.37
N PRO A 60 -25.95 -7.37 -6.28
CA PRO A 60 -24.93 -6.35 -6.06
C PRO A 60 -25.48 -5.00 -5.58
N ALA A 61 -26.67 -4.60 -6.02
CA ALA A 61 -27.34 -3.39 -5.57
C ALA A 61 -27.71 -3.40 -4.08
N GLN A 62 -27.95 -4.56 -3.50
CA GLN A 62 -28.19 -4.71 -2.06
C GLN A 62 -26.93 -4.57 -1.22
N TRP A 63 -25.76 -4.74 -1.83
CA TRP A 63 -24.47 -4.63 -1.14
C TRP A 63 -24.12 -3.17 -0.80
N PHE A 64 -24.37 -2.25 -1.74
CA PHE A 64 -23.95 -0.85 -1.64
C PHE A 64 -25.08 0.18 -1.69
N GLY A 65 -26.31 -0.25 -1.85
CA GLY A 65 -27.37 0.67 -2.28
C GLY A 65 -27.24 1.04 -3.76
N THR A 66 -28.32 1.52 -4.34
CA THR A 66 -28.38 1.86 -5.76
C THR A 66 -27.42 3.02 -6.07
N ASN A 67 -26.31 2.75 -6.77
CA ASN A 67 -25.38 3.70 -7.37
C ASN A 67 -24.32 4.40 -6.46
N GLU A 68 -24.21 4.10 -5.16
CA GLU A 68 -23.16 4.74 -4.33
C GLU A 68 -21.74 4.30 -4.76
N TRP A 69 -21.54 3.06 -5.17
CA TRP A 69 -20.28 2.52 -5.64
C TRP A 69 -19.74 3.15 -6.94
N GLN A 70 -20.58 3.88 -7.68
CA GLN A 70 -20.18 4.60 -8.88
C GLN A 70 -19.57 5.98 -8.58
N LYS A 71 -19.72 6.49 -7.36
CA LYS A 71 -19.39 7.88 -6.99
C LYS A 71 -18.00 8.06 -6.39
N ASP A 72 -17.43 7.03 -5.77
CA ASP A 72 -16.15 7.12 -5.04
C ASP A 72 -14.95 6.70 -5.89
N SER A 73 -14.60 7.52 -6.89
CA SER A 73 -13.33 7.36 -7.57
C SER A 73 -12.21 8.06 -6.81
N GLY A 74 -11.17 7.33 -6.49
CA GLY A 74 -9.97 7.87 -5.84
C GLY A 74 -10.03 7.86 -4.31
N ALA A 75 -10.88 7.02 -3.72
CA ALA A 75 -10.84 6.74 -2.29
C ALA A 75 -9.64 5.84 -1.96
N PHE A 76 -9.03 6.08 -0.81
CA PHE A 76 -8.05 5.19 -0.21
C PHE A 76 -8.77 4.05 0.53
N PRO A 77 -8.27 2.82 0.45
CA PRO A 77 -7.20 2.30 -0.40
C PRO A 77 -7.69 1.86 -1.78
N ASP A 78 -6.75 1.56 -2.69
CA ASP A 78 -7.09 0.91 -3.96
C ASP A 78 -7.48 -0.56 -3.74
N PHE A 79 -6.89 -1.23 -2.74
CA PHE A 79 -7.17 -2.62 -2.39
C PHE A 79 -7.20 -2.85 -0.89
N VAL A 80 -8.00 -3.83 -0.45
CA VAL A 80 -7.90 -4.40 0.89
C VAL A 80 -7.56 -5.88 0.76
N LEU A 81 -6.48 -6.32 1.38
CA LEU A 81 -6.08 -7.72 1.36
C LEU A 81 -7.05 -8.57 2.17
N ALA A 82 -7.26 -9.80 1.71
CA ALA A 82 -8.11 -10.76 2.41
C ALA A 82 -7.57 -11.05 3.82
N CYS A 83 -8.49 -11.41 4.69
CA CYS A 83 -8.17 -11.81 6.05
C CYS A 83 -7.33 -13.09 6.05
N GLU A 84 -6.17 -13.02 6.70
CA GLU A 84 -5.27 -14.15 6.95
C GLU A 84 -4.84 -14.10 8.43
N PRO A 85 -5.63 -14.68 9.34
CA PRO A 85 -5.45 -14.51 10.78
C PRO A 85 -4.08 -14.93 11.31
N HIS A 86 -3.40 -15.82 10.60
CA HIS A 86 -2.09 -16.35 11.00
C HIS A 86 -0.92 -15.58 10.38
N SER A 87 -1.17 -14.69 9.41
CA SER A 87 -0.12 -13.89 8.82
C SER A 87 0.30 -12.75 9.74
N PRO A 88 1.58 -12.65 10.12
CA PRO A 88 2.07 -11.53 10.93
C PRO A 88 2.10 -10.21 10.15
N LEU A 89 2.02 -10.29 8.82
CA LEU A 89 2.03 -9.15 7.92
C LEU A 89 0.81 -9.17 7.01
N GLY A 90 0.08 -8.08 6.97
CA GLY A 90 -0.92 -7.85 5.96
C GLY A 90 -2.28 -8.50 6.20
N ASN A 91 -2.62 -8.91 7.44
CA ASN A 91 -3.96 -9.38 7.76
C ASN A 91 -5.00 -8.26 7.56
N GLY A 92 -5.74 -8.34 6.45
CA GLY A 92 -6.66 -7.29 6.04
C GLY A 92 -5.98 -5.95 5.71
N ALA A 93 -4.72 -5.96 5.30
CA ALA A 93 -3.94 -4.76 5.02
C ALA A 93 -4.53 -3.91 3.91
N LEU A 94 -4.29 -2.63 3.99
CA LEU A 94 -4.70 -1.62 3.01
C LEU A 94 -3.55 -1.39 2.03
N LEU A 95 -3.83 -1.55 0.74
CA LEU A 95 -2.83 -1.39 -0.33
C LEU A 95 -3.23 -0.24 -1.26
N GLU A 96 -2.32 0.70 -1.44
CA GLU A 96 -2.47 1.84 -2.35
C GLU A 96 -1.47 1.71 -3.51
N LEU A 97 -1.88 2.08 -4.71
CA LEU A 97 -1.05 2.01 -5.91
C LEU A 97 -0.42 3.37 -6.23
N LYS A 98 0.86 3.37 -6.52
CA LYS A 98 1.61 4.58 -6.92
C LYS A 98 2.45 4.30 -8.16
N ASP A 99 1.94 4.71 -9.32
CA ASP A 99 2.65 4.61 -10.60
C ASP A 99 3.27 5.94 -10.98
N SER A 100 4.57 5.96 -11.18
CA SER A 100 5.31 7.16 -11.58
C SER A 100 5.93 6.96 -12.96
N ALA A 101 5.68 7.92 -13.84
CA ALA A 101 6.28 7.95 -15.18
C ALA A 101 7.77 8.31 -15.18
N GLY A 102 8.33 8.70 -14.03
CA GLY A 102 9.74 9.01 -13.83
C GLY A 102 10.37 8.14 -12.74
N ASP A 103 11.64 8.41 -12.47
CA ASP A 103 12.42 7.76 -11.41
C ASP A 103 12.11 8.29 -9.99
N GLN A 104 11.14 9.18 -9.87
CA GLN A 104 10.70 9.77 -8.61
C GLN A 104 9.23 9.49 -8.35
N ILE A 105 8.93 9.17 -7.11
CA ILE A 105 7.55 9.20 -6.63
C ILE A 105 7.19 10.68 -6.41
N ALA A 106 6.40 11.26 -7.31
CA ALA A 106 6.18 12.70 -7.30
C ALA A 106 5.37 13.17 -6.10
N SER A 107 4.25 12.53 -5.81
CA SER A 107 3.40 12.92 -4.67
C SER A 107 2.35 11.87 -4.34
N PHE A 108 1.87 11.92 -3.12
CA PHE A 108 0.63 11.25 -2.73
C PHE A 108 -0.53 12.23 -2.89
N ASN A 109 -1.15 12.21 -4.07
CA ASN A 109 -2.33 13.02 -4.35
C ASN A 109 -3.51 12.53 -3.52
N SER A 110 -4.02 13.36 -2.65
CA SER A 110 -5.19 13.09 -1.81
C SER A 110 -5.04 12.10 -0.64
N THR A 111 -3.87 11.51 -0.37
CA THR A 111 -3.69 10.65 0.80
C THR A 111 -2.32 10.89 1.44
N LEU A 112 -2.30 11.31 2.70
CA LEU A 112 -1.06 11.26 3.48
C LEU A 112 -0.71 9.79 3.72
N PRO A 113 0.49 9.35 3.37
CA PRO A 113 0.89 7.99 3.65
C PRO A 113 0.89 7.73 5.15
N SER A 114 0.40 6.57 5.54
CA SER A 114 0.27 6.15 6.93
C SER A 114 0.89 4.79 7.11
N ALA A 115 1.49 4.53 8.27
CA ALA A 115 1.94 3.21 8.67
C ALA A 115 0.75 2.28 8.92
N ARG A 116 -0.24 2.81 9.63
CA ARG A 116 -1.51 2.14 9.97
C ARG A 116 -2.68 3.06 9.79
N LYS A 117 -3.85 2.48 9.59
CA LYS A 117 -5.11 3.23 9.52
C LYS A 117 -6.25 2.44 10.14
N HIS A 118 -7.02 3.10 11.00
CA HIS A 118 -8.21 2.51 11.57
C HIS A 118 -9.34 2.46 10.52
N ILE A 119 -10.07 1.34 10.46
CA ILE A 119 -11.12 1.10 9.46
C ILE A 119 -12.23 2.17 9.49
N SER A 120 -12.52 2.74 10.65
CA SER A 120 -13.51 3.81 10.80
C SER A 120 -13.16 5.09 10.03
N ARG A 121 -11.88 5.26 9.66
CA ARG A 121 -11.37 6.41 8.89
C ARG A 121 -11.40 6.19 7.38
N LEU A 122 -11.82 5.01 6.94
CA LEU A 122 -12.07 4.75 5.52
C LEU A 122 -13.41 5.37 5.11
N THR A 123 -13.58 5.62 3.81
CA THR A 123 -14.88 6.08 3.32
C THR A 123 -15.97 5.08 3.69
N LYS A 124 -17.20 5.56 3.84
CA LYS A 124 -18.35 4.72 4.21
C LYS A 124 -18.46 3.52 3.28
N MET A 125 -18.27 3.73 1.97
CA MET A 125 -18.37 2.68 0.97
C MET A 125 -17.30 1.59 1.20
N VAL A 126 -16.03 1.96 1.30
CA VAL A 126 -14.92 1.01 1.54
C VAL A 126 -15.16 0.25 2.84
N ARG A 127 -15.49 0.95 3.92
CA ARG A 127 -15.77 0.34 5.22
C ARG A 127 -16.91 -0.67 5.16
N THR A 128 -18.02 -0.31 4.53
CA THR A 128 -19.17 -1.22 4.38
C THR A 128 -18.80 -2.47 3.58
N ALA A 129 -18.05 -2.32 2.49
CA ALA A 129 -17.60 -3.44 1.68
C ALA A 129 -16.69 -4.39 2.45
N VAL A 130 -15.70 -3.84 3.19
CA VAL A 130 -14.80 -4.64 4.05
C VAL A 130 -15.60 -5.41 5.10
N GLN A 131 -16.47 -4.73 5.84
CA GLN A 131 -17.28 -5.35 6.89
C GLN A 131 -18.21 -6.46 6.35
N ASN A 132 -18.84 -6.24 5.21
CA ASN A 132 -19.68 -7.25 4.56
C ASN A 132 -18.85 -8.46 4.12
N TYR A 133 -17.69 -8.24 3.51
CA TYR A 133 -16.78 -9.29 3.08
C TYR A 133 -16.33 -10.15 4.27
N GLU A 134 -15.82 -9.52 5.31
CA GLU A 134 -15.31 -10.20 6.51
C GLU A 134 -16.43 -10.98 7.25
N SER A 135 -17.59 -10.36 7.43
CA SER A 135 -18.73 -11.00 8.06
C SER A 135 -19.17 -12.27 7.33
N LYS A 136 -19.19 -12.24 6.00
CA LYS A 136 -19.61 -13.39 5.19
C LYS A 136 -18.56 -14.50 5.13
N ARG A 137 -17.31 -14.15 5.18
CA ARG A 137 -16.20 -15.11 5.25
C ARG A 137 -15.96 -15.65 6.66
N GLY A 138 -16.69 -15.12 7.67
CA GLY A 138 -16.49 -15.52 9.07
C GLY A 138 -15.10 -15.18 9.59
N CYS A 139 -14.45 -14.17 9.01
CA CYS A 139 -13.13 -13.73 9.44
C CYS A 139 -13.20 -12.38 10.16
N ALA A 140 -12.32 -12.19 11.11
CA ALA A 140 -12.17 -10.94 11.84
C ALA A 140 -10.73 -10.43 11.68
N CYS A 141 -10.59 -9.32 10.99
CA CYS A 141 -9.32 -8.61 10.93
C CYS A 141 -9.29 -7.50 11.98
N PRO A 142 -8.11 -7.06 12.42
CA PRO A 142 -7.99 -5.93 13.34
C PRO A 142 -8.65 -4.67 12.77
N ASP A 143 -9.24 -3.84 13.63
CA ASP A 143 -9.78 -2.55 13.19
C ASP A 143 -8.69 -1.60 12.71
N GLU A 144 -7.50 -1.67 13.29
CA GLU A 144 -6.32 -0.95 12.84
C GLU A 144 -5.53 -1.81 11.85
N ARG A 145 -5.42 -1.35 10.62
CA ARG A 145 -4.83 -2.07 9.49
C ARG A 145 -3.49 -1.49 9.10
N ASP A 146 -2.53 -2.36 8.83
CA ASP A 146 -1.28 -1.96 8.22
C ASP A 146 -1.52 -1.41 6.81
N CYS A 147 -0.82 -0.34 6.45
CA CYS A 147 -0.86 0.25 5.12
C CYS A 147 0.38 -0.16 4.34
N PHE A 148 0.16 -0.58 3.10
CA PHE A 148 1.21 -0.87 2.14
C PHE A 148 0.99 -0.06 0.86
N TYR A 149 2.08 0.19 0.16
CA TYR A 149 2.09 0.96 -1.09
C TYR A 149 2.79 0.15 -2.16
N LEU A 150 2.07 -0.18 -3.23
CA LEU A 150 2.69 -0.76 -4.43
C LEU A 150 3.17 0.38 -5.31
N VAL A 151 4.46 0.58 -5.31
CA VAL A 151 5.12 1.71 -5.95
C VAL A 151 5.90 1.23 -7.16
N ARG A 152 5.67 1.87 -8.30
CA ARG A 152 6.48 1.67 -9.50
C ARG A 152 7.11 2.98 -9.94
N THR A 153 8.40 2.94 -10.28
CA THR A 153 9.10 4.01 -10.98
C THR A 153 9.69 3.50 -12.28
N LYS A 154 9.73 4.34 -13.28
CA LYS A 154 10.24 4.03 -14.61
C LYS A 154 11.24 5.10 -15.02
N ASN A 155 12.32 4.73 -15.71
CA ASN A 155 13.14 5.73 -16.38
C ASN A 155 12.41 6.27 -17.64
N LYS A 156 12.96 7.29 -18.27
CA LYS A 156 12.36 7.92 -19.46
C LYS A 156 12.19 6.93 -20.63
N ASN A 157 13.06 5.95 -20.74
CA ASN A 157 13.04 4.95 -21.82
C ASN A 157 12.24 3.69 -21.43
N GLN A 158 11.74 3.60 -20.22
CA GLN A 158 10.98 2.46 -19.65
C GLN A 158 11.77 1.13 -19.53
N ASP A 159 13.08 1.14 -19.76
CA ASP A 159 13.97 -0.01 -19.68
C ASP A 159 14.45 -0.27 -18.25
N ALA A 160 14.54 0.78 -17.44
CA ALA A 160 14.84 0.66 -16.01
C ALA A 160 13.55 0.90 -15.21
N CYS A 161 13.02 -0.16 -14.69
CA CYS A 161 11.79 -0.14 -13.90
C CYS A 161 12.04 -0.83 -12.55
N ARG A 162 11.50 -0.25 -11.49
CA ARG A 162 11.51 -0.82 -10.13
C ARG A 162 10.08 -0.93 -9.64
N LEU A 163 9.76 -2.04 -9.03
CA LEU A 163 8.46 -2.27 -8.41
C LEU A 163 8.68 -2.66 -6.96
N SER A 164 8.01 -1.99 -6.04
CA SER A 164 8.17 -2.26 -4.61
C SER A 164 6.84 -2.26 -3.89
N ILE A 165 6.61 -3.26 -3.05
CA ILE A 165 5.59 -3.24 -2.00
C ILE A 165 6.26 -2.67 -0.76
N VAL A 166 5.85 -1.48 -0.35
CA VAL A 166 6.49 -0.71 0.72
C VAL A 166 5.54 -0.60 1.89
N GLN A 167 5.98 -1.01 3.07
CA GLN A 167 5.22 -0.79 4.30
C GLN A 167 5.12 0.71 4.61
N GLY A 168 3.97 1.16 5.04
CA GLY A 168 3.69 2.59 5.24
C GLY A 168 4.59 3.29 6.25
N THR A 169 5.22 2.53 7.14
CA THR A 169 6.26 3.02 8.06
C THR A 169 7.45 3.67 7.34
N PHE A 170 7.69 3.31 6.08
CA PHE A 170 8.75 3.92 5.27
C PHE A 170 8.45 5.39 4.95
N PHE A 171 7.19 5.73 4.76
CA PHE A 171 6.75 7.08 4.36
C PHE A 171 6.31 7.93 5.57
N GLU A 172 5.72 7.33 6.58
CA GLU A 172 5.26 8.02 7.78
C GLU A 172 6.42 8.20 8.76
N THR A 173 7.16 9.32 8.61
CA THR A 173 8.31 9.65 9.47
C THR A 173 7.89 10.36 10.76
N ILE A 174 6.73 10.99 10.76
CA ILE A 174 6.07 11.58 11.92
C ILE A 174 4.57 11.27 11.85
N PRO A 175 3.87 11.18 12.98
CA PRO A 175 2.43 10.96 12.98
C PRO A 175 1.70 12.01 12.15
N ASN A 176 0.76 11.58 11.31
CA ASN A 176 0.03 12.48 10.41
C ASN A 176 -0.68 13.63 11.15
N GLN A 177 -1.12 13.39 12.38
CA GLN A 177 -1.72 14.44 13.21
C GLN A 177 -0.73 15.56 13.57
N GLU A 178 0.52 15.21 13.84
CA GLU A 178 1.58 16.19 14.11
C GLU A 178 1.94 16.98 12.85
N LEU A 179 2.02 16.30 11.71
CA LEU A 179 2.25 16.93 10.42
C LEU A 179 1.15 17.94 10.09
N LEU A 180 -0.11 17.56 10.25
CA LEU A 180 -1.24 18.47 10.03
C LEU A 180 -1.25 19.62 11.02
N LYS A 181 -0.93 19.38 12.29
CA LYS A 181 -0.82 20.43 13.31
C LYS A 181 0.28 21.45 12.96
N SER A 182 1.42 20.98 12.46
CA SER A 182 2.50 21.85 12.00
C SER A 182 2.05 22.71 10.81
N LEU A 183 1.41 22.09 9.81
CA LEU A 183 0.85 22.79 8.65
C LEU A 183 -0.15 23.89 9.06
N TRP A 184 -1.08 23.56 9.96
CA TRP A 184 -2.05 24.53 10.45
C TRP A 184 -1.39 25.68 11.21
N LYS A 185 -0.34 25.38 11.99
CA LYS A 185 0.43 26.40 12.70
C LYS A 185 1.08 27.37 11.70
N ASP A 186 1.76 26.86 10.69
CA ASP A 186 2.41 27.67 9.66
C ASP A 186 1.39 28.54 8.89
N LEU A 187 0.21 28.01 8.58
CA LEU A 187 -0.84 28.77 7.93
C LEU A 187 -1.41 29.88 8.81
N LEU A 188 -1.55 29.65 10.12
CA LEU A 188 -2.00 30.68 11.07
C LEU A 188 -0.96 31.79 11.20
N GLU A 189 0.32 31.46 11.27
CA GLU A 189 1.43 32.42 11.31
C GLU A 189 1.44 33.29 10.05
N GLN A 190 1.30 32.67 8.87
CA GLN A 190 1.27 33.38 7.58
C GLN A 190 0.01 34.25 7.40
N SER A 191 -1.10 33.87 8.00
CA SER A 191 -2.36 34.63 7.92
C SER A 191 -2.43 35.84 8.87
N GLY A 192 -1.39 36.02 9.70
CA GLY A 192 -1.34 37.12 10.67
C GLY A 192 -2.27 36.97 11.86
N VAL A 193 -2.77 35.76 12.13
CA VAL A 193 -3.56 35.49 13.34
C VAL A 193 -2.69 35.69 14.59
N PRO A 194 -3.14 36.44 15.63
CA PRO A 194 -2.36 36.62 16.85
C PRO A 194 -2.01 35.28 17.51
N ILE A 195 -0.77 35.18 18.00
CA ILE A 195 -0.22 33.94 18.59
C ILE A 195 -1.07 33.43 19.76
N GLU A 196 -1.69 34.34 20.51
CA GLU A 196 -2.55 33.99 21.63
C GLU A 196 -3.78 33.18 21.23
N GLN A 197 -4.24 33.34 19.99
CA GLN A 197 -5.39 32.62 19.43
C GLN A 197 -4.98 31.28 18.79
N HIS A 198 -3.71 31.07 18.49
CA HIS A 198 -3.23 29.84 17.80
C HIS A 198 -3.61 28.58 18.58
N LYS A 199 -3.44 28.58 19.91
CA LYS A 199 -3.72 27.39 20.75
C LYS A 199 -5.18 26.96 20.67
N GLU A 200 -6.10 27.88 20.67
CA GLU A 200 -7.53 27.60 20.60
C GLU A 200 -7.90 27.10 19.20
N ILE A 201 -7.48 27.81 18.15
CA ILE A 201 -7.74 27.46 16.77
C ILE A 201 -7.13 26.09 16.43
N LEU A 202 -5.88 25.84 16.80
CA LEU A 202 -5.23 24.53 16.63
C LEU A 202 -5.95 23.43 17.39
N GLY A 203 -6.53 23.71 18.55
CA GLY A 203 -7.36 22.77 19.29
C GLY A 203 -8.63 22.36 18.56
N TYR A 204 -9.24 23.27 17.79
CA TYR A 204 -10.37 22.94 16.91
C TYR A 204 -9.92 22.22 15.65
N LEU A 205 -8.87 22.71 14.98
CA LEU A 205 -8.35 22.13 13.73
C LEU A 205 -7.78 20.73 13.92
N ALA A 206 -7.18 20.45 15.08
CA ALA A 206 -6.68 19.11 15.43
C ALA A 206 -7.79 18.05 15.56
N LYS A 207 -9.04 18.48 15.76
CA LYS A 207 -10.21 17.59 15.79
C LYS A 207 -10.76 17.30 14.38
N LEU A 208 -10.39 18.13 13.40
CA LEU A 208 -10.79 17.92 12.01
C LEU A 208 -9.94 16.81 11.41
N GLU A 209 -10.58 15.74 11.04
CA GLU A 209 -9.93 14.72 10.22
C GLU A 209 -9.80 15.23 8.78
N ARG A 210 -8.75 14.79 8.10
CA ARG A 210 -8.47 15.16 6.72
C ARG A 210 -9.66 14.93 5.79
N ASP A 211 -10.36 13.81 5.97
CA ASP A 211 -11.51 13.46 5.15
C ASP A 211 -12.65 14.46 5.35
N GLN A 212 -12.81 15.03 6.55
CA GLN A 212 -13.76 16.11 6.83
C GLN A 212 -13.36 17.42 6.12
N ILE A 213 -12.07 17.71 6.02
CA ILE A 213 -11.56 18.86 5.27
C ILE A 213 -11.78 18.66 3.77
N ALA A 214 -11.57 17.46 3.26
CA ALA A 214 -11.79 17.11 1.86
C ALA A 214 -13.28 17.06 1.49
N GLU A 215 -14.15 16.73 2.45
CA GLU A 215 -15.59 16.64 2.30
C GLU A 215 -16.31 17.98 2.58
N SER A 216 -15.59 19.02 3.01
CA SER A 216 -16.22 20.32 3.26
C SER A 216 -16.89 20.86 1.99
N ARG A 217 -18.21 20.78 1.98
CA ARG A 217 -19.07 21.26 0.89
C ARG A 217 -19.30 22.75 1.05
N VAL A 218 -18.38 23.53 0.56
CA VAL A 218 -18.39 24.96 0.87
C VAL A 218 -19.48 25.73 0.11
N ILE A 219 -20.03 25.32 -0.99
CA ILE A 219 -21.15 26.05 -1.63
C ILE A 219 -21.85 25.09 -2.65
N GLU A 220 -23.07 24.69 -2.35
CA GLU A 220 -23.86 23.84 -3.27
C GLU A 220 -24.43 24.58 -4.49
N ARG A 221 -24.36 25.90 -4.53
CA ARG A 221 -24.97 26.76 -5.57
C ARG A 221 -24.01 27.29 -6.63
N ALA A 222 -22.72 26.98 -6.52
CA ALA A 222 -21.74 27.43 -7.52
C ALA A 222 -21.56 26.39 -8.62
N ALA A 223 -21.41 26.84 -9.86
CA ALA A 223 -21.07 26.01 -11.01
C ALA A 223 -19.67 25.35 -10.86
N ILE A 224 -18.83 25.90 -9.97
CA ILE A 224 -17.49 25.42 -9.65
C ILE A 224 -17.45 25.06 -8.17
N LYS A 225 -17.08 23.83 -7.84
CA LYS A 225 -16.88 23.38 -6.46
C LYS A 225 -15.40 23.50 -6.10
N PRO A 226 -15.01 24.37 -5.16
CA PRO A 226 -13.65 24.38 -4.66
C PRO A 226 -13.38 23.07 -3.92
N ARG A 227 -12.20 22.47 -4.15
CA ARG A 227 -11.72 21.29 -3.44
C ARG A 227 -10.42 21.62 -2.75
N LEU A 228 -10.39 21.50 -1.44
CA LEU A 228 -9.14 21.54 -0.69
C LEU A 228 -8.48 20.17 -0.77
N ARG A 229 -7.30 20.10 -1.41
CA ARG A 229 -6.50 18.90 -1.47
C ARG A 229 -5.20 19.13 -0.71
N ILE A 230 -4.94 18.30 0.28
CA ILE A 230 -3.63 18.24 0.91
C ILE A 230 -2.82 17.24 0.09
N MET A 231 -1.77 17.71 -0.57
CA MET A 231 -0.82 16.88 -1.31
C MET A 231 0.44 16.79 -0.48
N SER A 232 0.99 15.59 -0.34
CA SER A 232 2.32 15.40 0.24
C SER A 232 3.32 15.06 -0.86
N GLU A 233 4.40 15.82 -0.93
CA GLU A 233 5.53 15.51 -1.81
C GLU A 233 6.43 14.50 -1.13
N VAL A 234 6.90 13.53 -1.92
CA VAL A 234 7.88 12.56 -1.43
C VAL A 234 9.27 13.15 -1.63
N VAL A 235 9.90 13.55 -0.54
CA VAL A 235 11.28 13.99 -0.57
C VAL A 235 12.23 12.88 -0.99
N ALA A 236 13.43 13.21 -1.47
CA ALA A 236 14.37 12.22 -2.03
C ALA A 236 14.66 11.08 -1.05
N ASP A 237 14.87 11.38 0.22
CA ASP A 237 15.18 10.39 1.27
C ASP A 237 13.97 9.45 1.58
N ALA A 238 12.75 9.84 1.24
CA ALA A 238 11.55 9.03 1.40
C ALA A 238 11.19 8.23 0.13
N ASN A 239 11.97 8.36 -0.95
CA ASN A 239 11.78 7.54 -2.13
C ASN A 239 12.58 6.24 -2.04
N PRO A 240 11.95 5.06 -1.85
CA PRO A 240 12.67 3.81 -1.70
C PRO A 240 13.55 3.49 -2.91
N HIS A 241 13.17 3.94 -4.10
CA HIS A 241 13.90 3.65 -5.33
C HIS A 241 15.15 4.52 -5.55
N LYS A 242 15.45 5.44 -4.63
CA LYS A 242 16.73 6.20 -4.62
C LYS A 242 17.86 5.51 -3.85
N TYR A 243 17.54 4.48 -3.08
CA TYR A 243 18.52 3.69 -2.37
C TYR A 243 19.23 2.72 -3.32
N GLN A 244 20.56 2.61 -3.21
CA GLN A 244 21.41 1.80 -4.11
C GLN A 244 21.09 0.31 -4.04
N GLU A 245 20.57 -0.14 -2.90
CA GLU A 245 20.17 -1.51 -2.64
C GLU A 245 18.96 -1.93 -3.47
N ILE A 246 18.13 -0.97 -3.90
CA ILE A 246 16.95 -1.22 -4.74
C ILE A 246 17.35 -1.16 -6.21
N ARG A 247 17.65 -2.31 -6.76
CA ARG A 247 18.17 -2.46 -8.13
C ARG A 247 17.06 -2.26 -9.19
N GLU A 248 17.50 -2.04 -10.42
CA GLU A 248 16.62 -2.02 -11.58
C GLU A 248 16.13 -3.43 -11.95
N ARG A 249 14.98 -3.51 -12.61
CA ARG A 249 14.34 -4.77 -12.99
C ARG A 249 14.13 -5.70 -11.79
N THR A 250 13.67 -5.13 -10.68
CA THR A 250 13.41 -5.89 -9.47
C THR A 250 12.00 -5.71 -8.98
N VAL A 251 11.50 -6.74 -8.28
CA VAL A 251 10.34 -6.66 -7.40
C VAL A 251 10.86 -6.71 -5.97
N ASN A 252 10.41 -5.77 -5.15
CA ASN A 252 10.89 -5.63 -3.78
C ASN A 252 9.73 -5.67 -2.79
N LEU A 253 9.97 -6.24 -1.61
CA LEU A 253 9.15 -6.12 -0.43
C LEU A 253 9.97 -5.38 0.63
N ILE A 254 9.57 -4.18 1.01
CA ILE A 254 10.28 -3.31 1.95
C ILE A 254 9.49 -3.22 3.24
N LEU A 255 10.08 -3.69 4.33
CA LEU A 255 9.44 -3.82 5.63
C LEU A 255 10.28 -3.13 6.71
N LYS A 256 9.62 -2.53 7.69
CA LYS A 256 10.28 -2.03 8.88
C LYS A 256 10.94 -3.19 9.62
N ALA A 257 12.22 -3.10 9.87
CA ALA A 257 12.90 -4.07 10.71
C ALA A 257 12.32 -4.00 12.14
N PRO A 258 11.99 -5.14 12.77
CA PRO A 258 11.67 -5.17 14.19
C PRO A 258 12.78 -4.51 15.04
N SER A 259 12.38 -3.78 16.07
CA SER A 259 13.30 -2.99 16.91
C SER A 259 14.27 -3.86 17.71
N GLU A 260 13.92 -5.12 17.94
CA GLU A 260 14.67 -6.05 18.75
C GLU A 260 15.13 -7.24 17.89
N GLY A 261 16.42 -7.53 17.95
CA GLY A 261 17.02 -8.70 17.32
C GLY A 261 18.20 -8.36 16.39
N GLY A 262 19.20 -9.22 16.39
CA GLY A 262 20.30 -9.17 15.42
C GLY A 262 19.84 -9.62 14.03
N ARG A 263 20.73 -9.48 13.05
CA ARG A 263 20.48 -9.82 11.64
C ARG A 263 19.88 -11.22 11.44
N GLU A 264 20.43 -12.23 12.11
CA GLU A 264 19.92 -13.61 12.06
C GLU A 264 18.47 -13.75 12.56
N SER A 265 18.09 -12.96 13.57
CA SER A 265 16.73 -12.97 14.10
C SER A 265 15.74 -12.40 13.08
N LEU A 266 16.16 -11.37 12.35
CA LEU A 266 15.34 -10.71 11.32
C LEU A 266 15.20 -11.59 10.07
N GLU A 267 16.25 -12.29 9.68
CA GLU A 267 16.21 -13.27 8.60
C GLU A 267 15.25 -14.43 8.95
N ARG A 268 15.33 -14.98 10.15
CA ARG A 268 14.37 -15.98 10.62
C ARG A 268 12.94 -15.46 10.66
N TRP A 269 12.76 -14.20 11.07
CA TRP A 269 11.44 -13.56 11.09
C TRP A 269 10.83 -13.45 9.69
N ILE A 270 11.60 -13.03 8.69
CA ILE A 270 11.07 -12.93 7.31
C ILE A 270 10.73 -14.30 6.72
N LEU A 271 11.55 -15.33 6.95
CA LEU A 271 11.25 -16.69 6.54
C LEU A 271 9.96 -17.21 7.20
N HIS A 272 9.75 -16.88 8.49
CA HIS A 272 8.51 -17.18 9.18
C HIS A 272 7.31 -16.45 8.55
N CYS A 273 7.44 -15.18 8.15
CA CYS A 273 6.38 -14.45 7.46
C CYS A 273 5.96 -15.12 6.14
N PHE A 274 6.90 -15.63 5.37
CA PHE A 274 6.60 -16.42 4.16
C PHE A 274 5.87 -17.71 4.50
N SER A 275 6.34 -18.44 5.51
CA SER A 275 5.71 -19.70 5.94
C SER A 275 4.26 -19.52 6.38
N THR A 276 3.97 -18.45 7.12
CA THR A 276 2.60 -18.15 7.58
C THR A 276 1.67 -17.76 6.43
N ASP A 277 2.21 -17.33 5.31
CA ASP A 277 1.46 -17.07 4.08
C ASP A 277 1.33 -18.32 3.17
N ASN A 278 1.58 -19.51 3.71
CA ASN A 278 1.58 -20.80 3.00
C ASN A 278 2.57 -20.83 1.82
N LEU A 279 3.76 -20.34 2.07
CA LEU A 279 4.90 -20.39 1.16
C LEU A 279 6.06 -21.10 1.85
N LEU A 280 6.78 -21.89 1.10
CA LEU A 280 7.98 -22.56 1.57
C LEU A 280 9.19 -21.69 1.27
N ALA A 281 9.84 -21.15 2.29
CA ALA A 281 11.06 -20.37 2.17
C ALA A 281 12.28 -21.18 2.64
N LYS A 282 13.26 -21.40 1.77
CA LYS A 282 14.48 -22.19 2.07
C LYS A 282 15.72 -21.35 1.87
N PRO A 283 16.57 -21.16 2.88
CA PRO A 283 17.87 -20.51 2.72
C PRO A 283 18.74 -21.25 1.71
N VAL A 284 19.48 -20.49 0.91
CA VAL A 284 20.49 -20.98 -0.04
C VAL A 284 21.88 -20.49 0.36
N SER A 285 21.98 -19.23 0.78
CA SER A 285 23.19 -18.63 1.35
C SER A 285 22.78 -17.55 2.37
N ASP A 286 23.75 -16.84 2.94
CA ASP A 286 23.52 -15.87 4.01
C ASP A 286 22.48 -14.77 3.65
N ASP A 287 22.40 -14.37 2.39
CA ASP A 287 21.49 -13.33 1.94
C ASP A 287 20.53 -13.77 0.82
N VAL A 288 20.54 -15.08 0.46
CA VAL A 288 19.70 -15.62 -0.61
C VAL A 288 18.86 -16.79 -0.10
N PHE A 289 17.59 -16.78 -0.46
CA PHE A 289 16.66 -17.87 -0.20
C PHE A 289 15.70 -18.07 -1.36
N VAL A 290 15.19 -19.28 -1.48
CA VAL A 290 14.18 -19.63 -2.48
C VAL A 290 12.81 -19.68 -1.82
N VAL A 291 11.84 -19.03 -2.43
CA VAL A 291 10.43 -19.12 -2.04
C VAL A 291 9.68 -19.92 -3.07
N SER A 292 8.88 -20.88 -2.61
CA SER A 292 8.01 -21.69 -3.49
C SER A 292 6.61 -21.81 -2.90
N ASP A 293 5.64 -22.09 -3.77
CA ASP A 293 4.28 -22.44 -3.38
C ASP A 293 3.97 -23.92 -3.64
N ASP A 294 2.77 -24.34 -3.25
CA ASP A 294 2.31 -25.74 -3.41
C ASP A 294 2.15 -26.17 -4.86
N SER A 295 2.10 -25.23 -5.83
CA SER A 295 2.04 -25.53 -7.27
C SER A 295 3.42 -25.78 -7.89
N GLY A 296 4.49 -25.63 -7.11
CA GLY A 296 5.87 -25.77 -7.57
C GLY A 296 6.46 -24.50 -8.21
N CYS A 297 5.71 -23.39 -8.26
CA CYS A 297 6.25 -22.11 -8.66
C CYS A 297 7.30 -21.65 -7.63
N GLN A 298 8.40 -21.07 -8.12
CA GLN A 298 9.46 -20.61 -7.23
C GLN A 298 10.11 -19.31 -7.72
N VAL A 299 10.65 -18.55 -6.78
CA VAL A 299 11.44 -17.33 -7.03
C VAL A 299 12.67 -17.29 -6.13
N ASN A 300 13.78 -16.80 -6.66
CA ASN A 300 14.99 -16.54 -5.89
C ASN A 300 14.89 -15.17 -5.26
N CYS A 301 14.99 -15.11 -3.95
CA CYS A 301 14.92 -13.89 -3.17
C CYS A 301 16.29 -13.58 -2.57
N ARG A 302 16.63 -12.30 -2.57
CA ARG A 302 17.81 -11.76 -1.88
C ARG A 302 17.36 -10.86 -0.75
N ILE A 303 18.07 -10.90 0.37
CA ILE A 303 17.90 -9.97 1.48
C ILE A 303 18.87 -8.80 1.29
N ALA A 304 18.37 -7.58 1.40
CA ALA A 304 19.15 -6.36 1.47
C ALA A 304 18.61 -5.47 2.60
N TRP A 305 19.36 -4.44 2.94
CA TRP A 305 19.04 -3.55 4.05
C TRP A 305 19.11 -2.11 3.59
N VAL A 306 18.09 -1.35 3.91
CA VAL A 306 18.02 0.09 3.66
C VAL A 306 17.94 0.81 4.99
N GLU A 307 18.88 1.71 5.27
CA GLU A 307 18.80 2.58 6.43
C GLU A 307 18.15 3.91 6.04
N HIS A 308 16.87 4.04 6.42
CA HIS A 308 16.12 5.26 6.20
C HIS A 308 16.51 6.30 7.25
N LYS A 309 16.92 7.49 6.82
CA LYS A 309 17.48 8.56 7.66
C LYS A 309 16.63 8.92 8.89
N LEU A 310 15.29 8.89 8.75
CA LEU A 310 14.35 9.25 9.82
C LEU A 310 13.69 8.04 10.46
N ASN A 311 13.49 6.96 9.69
CA ASN A 311 12.72 5.80 10.13
C ASN A 311 13.59 4.58 10.47
N GLY A 312 14.93 4.71 10.35
CA GLY A 312 15.89 3.66 10.69
C GLY A 312 15.83 2.46 9.72
N LEU A 313 16.22 1.30 10.19
CA LEU A 313 16.51 0.14 9.36
C LEU A 313 15.25 -0.51 8.78
N HIS A 314 15.30 -0.81 7.49
CA HIS A 314 14.28 -1.57 6.75
C HIS A 314 14.90 -2.78 6.08
N LEU A 315 14.21 -3.90 6.17
CA LEU A 315 14.52 -5.13 5.45
C LEU A 315 13.95 -5.02 4.03
N VAL A 316 14.73 -5.43 3.05
CA VAL A 316 14.32 -5.53 1.65
C VAL A 316 14.43 -6.98 1.20
N VAL A 317 13.32 -7.59 0.84
CA VAL A 317 13.31 -8.85 0.09
C VAL A 317 13.19 -8.50 -1.37
N GLN A 318 14.16 -8.91 -2.17
CA GLN A 318 14.29 -8.53 -3.57
C GLN A 318 14.33 -9.74 -4.49
N VAL A 319 13.55 -9.73 -5.55
CA VAL A 319 13.62 -10.66 -6.68
C VAL A 319 14.16 -9.92 -7.88
N GLN A 320 15.29 -10.37 -8.43
CA GLN A 320 15.81 -9.90 -9.71
C GLN A 320 15.02 -10.57 -10.83
N LEU A 321 14.59 -9.79 -11.82
CA LEU A 321 13.83 -10.28 -12.95
C LEU A 321 14.77 -10.48 -14.15
N ASP A 322 15.07 -11.73 -14.48
CA ASP A 322 16.07 -12.09 -15.50
C ASP A 322 15.44 -12.54 -16.84
N GLY A 323 14.12 -12.50 -16.96
CA GLY A 323 13.42 -12.80 -18.23
C GLY A 323 13.50 -14.24 -18.69
N GLY A 324 13.54 -15.20 -17.76
CA GLY A 324 13.33 -16.61 -18.07
C GLY A 324 14.51 -17.38 -18.69
N ASP A 325 15.67 -16.77 -18.89
CA ASP A 325 16.89 -17.49 -19.22
C ASP A 325 17.46 -18.12 -17.95
N GLY A 326 17.16 -19.40 -17.75
CA GLY A 326 17.51 -20.17 -16.56
C GLY A 326 19.01 -20.43 -16.35
N SER A 327 19.84 -19.43 -16.49
CA SER A 327 21.23 -19.43 -16.02
C SER A 327 21.28 -18.82 -14.63
N ALA A 328 21.25 -19.66 -13.61
CA ALA A 328 21.60 -19.28 -12.26
C ALA A 328 23.03 -18.70 -12.23
N PRO A 329 23.29 -17.68 -11.40
CA PRO A 329 24.63 -17.18 -11.15
C PRO A 329 25.54 -18.19 -10.49
#